data_07e45a3f6a8833fc3d4fe5d4dde1ba86
#
_entry.id   07e45a3f6a8833fc3d4fe5d4dde1ba86
#
_cell.length_a   1.000
_cell.length_b   1.000
_cell.length_c   1.000
_cell.angle_alpha   90.00
_cell.angle_beta   90.00
_cell.angle_gamma   90.00
#
_symmetry.space_group_name_H-M   'P 1'
#
loop_
_entity.id
_entity.type
_entity.pdbx_description
1 polymer ?
#
loop_
_entity_poly.entity_id
_entity_poly.type
_entity_poly.pdbx_seq_one_letter_code
_entity_poly.pdbx_strand_id
1 'polypeptide(L)'
;MRFALMIEAQQGLSYEDQLAIVRRAEAAGFESFFRSDHYASFPGSADQATTDAWAVIAGLARETSRITLGALVSPVTFRHPGNFVKLVTTVDEMSGGRIEVGVGAGWNDADHEQHGLTFPDIKERADLMEDQLALLHGLWEEKPGWKFDGHHVKVRGGKLVPGPVQADGRPVGKNGRRRPRIITGSEGSPRGFRLAARYSDEFNLSSSSPETAKRKEAELDAACVAAGRDPKSLTRSTMAGTLLGRDRDEVVRRADAMLAGFGERGKSGSEWLEARRNRWIMGTPDEARAMVRRFAEAGIERIMLQDFLPHDLEHIDLMAEELVGKV
;
A
#
# COMPACT_ATOMS: atom_id res chain seq x y z
N MET A 1 10.94 9.28 -10.86
CA MET A 1 10.01 8.27 -10.30
C MET A 1 10.38 7.95 -8.87
N ARG A 2 9.41 7.77 -7.95
CA ARG A 2 9.65 7.32 -6.57
C ARG A 2 9.30 5.84 -6.45
N PHE A 3 9.99 5.11 -5.58
CA PHE A 3 9.78 3.68 -5.41
C PHE A 3 9.61 3.29 -3.95
N ALA A 4 8.64 2.42 -3.70
CA ALA A 4 8.46 1.71 -2.45
C ALA A 4 8.58 0.20 -2.70
N LEU A 5 9.10 -0.54 -1.74
CA LEU A 5 8.99 -1.99 -1.76
C LEU A 5 7.65 -2.40 -1.14
N MET A 6 6.94 -3.33 -1.77
CA MET A 6 5.69 -3.91 -1.27
C MET A 6 5.83 -5.43 -1.19
N ILE A 7 5.47 -6.03 -0.06
CA ILE A 7 5.49 -7.48 0.13
C ILE A 7 4.12 -8.05 0.50
N GLU A 8 3.91 -9.29 0.13
CA GLU A 8 2.72 -10.08 0.46
C GLU A 8 3.01 -10.95 1.69
N ALA A 9 2.94 -10.33 2.88
CA ALA A 9 3.38 -10.97 4.13
C ALA A 9 2.56 -12.18 4.55
N GLN A 10 1.32 -12.33 4.03
CA GLN A 10 0.47 -13.50 4.26
C GLN A 10 0.96 -14.77 3.53
N GLN A 11 2.05 -14.70 2.80
CA GLN A 11 2.70 -15.85 2.18
C GLN A 11 3.73 -16.53 3.10
N GLY A 12 3.42 -16.63 4.38
CA GLY A 12 4.22 -17.37 5.36
C GLY A 12 5.37 -16.60 6.00
N LEU A 13 5.45 -15.28 5.82
CA LEU A 13 6.55 -14.50 6.36
C LEU A 13 6.47 -14.32 7.87
N SER A 14 7.49 -14.78 8.57
CA SER A 14 7.71 -14.49 9.98
C SER A 14 8.06 -13.01 10.22
N TYR A 15 8.10 -12.58 11.48
CA TYR A 15 8.60 -11.25 11.83
C TYR A 15 10.05 -11.06 11.39
N GLU A 16 10.89 -12.06 11.59
CA GLU A 16 12.32 -12.00 11.24
C GLU A 16 12.54 -11.90 9.73
N ASP A 17 11.73 -12.60 8.92
CA ASP A 17 11.79 -12.46 7.46
C ASP A 17 11.47 -11.02 7.05
N GLN A 18 10.38 -10.46 7.58
CA GLN A 18 9.98 -9.09 7.28
C GLN A 18 10.99 -8.06 7.77
N LEU A 19 11.65 -8.32 8.92
CA LEU A 19 12.73 -7.47 9.43
C LEU A 19 13.96 -7.51 8.51
N ALA A 20 14.35 -8.69 8.05
CA ALA A 20 15.46 -8.83 7.11
C ALA A 20 15.19 -8.08 5.80
N ILE A 21 13.97 -8.23 5.25
CA ILE A 21 13.52 -7.56 4.02
C ILE A 21 13.53 -6.03 4.18
N VAL A 22 12.93 -5.49 5.25
CA VAL A 22 12.84 -4.05 5.42
C VAL A 22 14.21 -3.40 5.66
N ARG A 23 15.11 -4.09 6.40
CA ARG A 23 16.49 -3.62 6.57
C ARG A 23 17.25 -3.61 5.25
N ARG A 24 17.05 -4.62 4.42
CA ARG A 24 17.63 -4.67 3.07
C ARG A 24 17.10 -3.54 2.21
N ALA A 25 15.78 -3.31 2.18
CA ALA A 25 15.15 -2.22 1.45
C ALA A 25 15.65 -0.83 1.92
N GLU A 26 15.78 -0.63 3.23
CA GLU A 26 16.32 0.61 3.80
C GLU A 26 17.79 0.84 3.40
N ALA A 27 18.62 -0.20 3.43
CA ALA A 27 20.02 -0.15 3.02
C ALA A 27 20.16 0.11 1.52
N ALA A 28 19.29 -0.48 0.70
CA ALA A 28 19.26 -0.34 -0.75
C ALA A 28 18.67 1.00 -1.24
N GLY A 29 18.14 1.84 -0.33
CA GLY A 29 17.70 3.21 -0.65
C GLY A 29 16.24 3.35 -1.06
N PHE A 30 15.39 2.36 -0.82
CA PHE A 30 13.95 2.55 -0.98
C PHE A 30 13.43 3.64 -0.04
N GLU A 31 12.50 4.46 -0.52
CA GLU A 31 11.90 5.51 0.32
C GLU A 31 10.90 4.94 1.33
N SER A 32 10.23 3.85 0.97
CA SER A 32 9.15 3.27 1.75
C SER A 32 9.08 1.75 1.62
N PHE A 33 8.56 1.14 2.66
CA PHE A 33 8.23 -0.27 2.72
C PHE A 33 6.76 -0.42 3.10
N PHE A 34 6.04 -1.19 2.30
CA PHE A 34 4.66 -1.58 2.59
C PHE A 34 4.53 -3.09 2.69
N ARG A 35 3.56 -3.51 3.44
CA ARG A 35 3.09 -4.90 3.46
C ARG A 35 1.57 -4.95 3.29
N SER A 36 1.07 -6.09 2.84
CA SER A 36 -0.35 -6.43 2.87
C SER A 36 -0.88 -6.51 4.31
N ASP A 37 -2.17 -6.31 4.50
CA ASP A 37 -2.88 -6.51 5.76
C ASP A 37 -3.95 -7.58 5.54
N HIS A 38 -3.52 -8.85 5.55
CA HIS A 38 -4.32 -10.06 5.38
C HIS A 38 -4.10 -11.02 6.54
N TYR A 39 -5.16 -11.68 6.95
CA TYR A 39 -5.14 -12.71 7.99
C TYR A 39 -5.22 -14.12 7.42
N ALA A 40 -5.79 -14.29 6.22
CA ALA A 40 -5.75 -15.52 5.46
C ALA A 40 -4.54 -15.59 4.53
N SER A 41 -3.96 -16.77 4.35
CA SER A 41 -2.85 -17.00 3.43
C SER A 41 -3.33 -17.22 2.00
N PHE A 42 -2.74 -16.50 1.07
CA PHE A 42 -2.88 -16.64 -0.39
C PHE A 42 -1.79 -15.78 -1.10
N PRO A 43 -1.48 -16.00 -2.38
CA PRO A 43 -1.68 -17.23 -3.12
C PRO A 43 -0.83 -18.36 -2.56
N GLY A 44 -1.10 -19.57 -2.97
CA GLY A 44 -0.38 -20.74 -2.51
C GLY A 44 -1.15 -21.54 -1.46
N SER A 45 -0.44 -22.14 -0.49
CA SER A 45 -1.08 -22.92 0.56
C SER A 45 -1.89 -22.03 1.50
N ALA A 46 -3.10 -22.45 1.85
CA ALA A 46 -3.93 -21.79 2.85
C ALA A 46 -3.43 -21.95 4.30
N ASP A 47 -2.43 -22.85 4.52
CA ASP A 47 -1.88 -23.16 5.83
C ASP A 47 -0.60 -22.40 6.16
N GLN A 48 -0.24 -21.37 5.38
CA GLN A 48 0.95 -20.57 5.67
C GLN A 48 0.69 -19.64 6.84
N ALA A 49 1.76 -19.33 7.59
CA ALA A 49 1.68 -18.37 8.70
C ALA A 49 1.30 -16.96 8.21
N THR A 50 0.45 -16.31 8.99
CA THR A 50 0.08 -14.91 8.79
C THR A 50 0.31 -14.11 10.07
N THR A 51 0.49 -12.81 9.93
CA THR A 51 0.75 -11.91 11.06
C THR A 51 -0.08 -10.65 10.95
N ASP A 52 -0.53 -10.08 12.08
CA ASP A 52 -1.18 -8.76 12.07
C ASP A 52 -0.22 -7.69 11.56
N ALA A 53 -0.67 -6.92 10.57
CA ALA A 53 0.17 -5.94 9.90
C ALA A 53 0.68 -4.85 10.84
N TRP A 54 -0.20 -4.30 11.67
CA TRP A 54 0.16 -3.17 12.51
C TRP A 54 1.00 -3.56 13.72
N ALA A 55 0.83 -4.78 14.25
CA ALA A 55 1.71 -5.34 15.26
C ALA A 55 3.14 -5.49 14.72
N VAL A 56 3.30 -6.02 13.51
CA VAL A 56 4.60 -6.13 12.84
C VAL A 56 5.17 -4.76 12.51
N ILE A 57 4.40 -3.85 11.90
CA ILE A 57 4.87 -2.49 11.57
C ILE A 57 5.35 -1.75 12.82
N ALA A 58 4.69 -1.92 13.97
CA ALA A 58 5.15 -1.34 15.24
C ALA A 58 6.54 -1.83 15.65
N GLY A 59 6.82 -3.13 15.47
CA GLY A 59 8.16 -3.69 15.69
C GLY A 59 9.18 -3.13 14.68
N LEU A 60 8.88 -3.21 13.39
CA LEU A 60 9.74 -2.70 12.32
C LEU A 60 10.04 -1.20 12.47
N ALA A 61 9.11 -0.43 13.01
CA ALA A 61 9.29 1.00 13.30
C ALA A 61 10.42 1.26 14.31
N ARG A 62 10.68 0.33 15.22
CA ARG A 62 11.78 0.43 16.19
C ARG A 62 13.09 -0.12 15.67
N GLU A 63 13.05 -0.98 14.67
CA GLU A 63 14.20 -1.69 14.11
C GLU A 63 14.78 -1.03 12.83
N THR A 64 14.12 0.05 12.35
CA THR A 64 14.54 0.86 11.19
C THR A 64 14.70 2.31 11.58
N SER A 65 15.33 3.14 10.74
CA SER A 65 15.66 4.53 11.10
C SER A 65 15.24 5.59 10.09
N ARG A 66 15.09 5.24 8.80
CA ARG A 66 14.83 6.20 7.70
C ARG A 66 13.63 5.84 6.85
N ILE A 67 13.50 4.57 6.49
CA ILE A 67 12.46 4.10 5.59
C ILE A 67 11.06 4.36 6.18
N THR A 68 10.14 4.82 5.38
CA THR A 68 8.75 4.96 5.82
C THR A 68 8.03 3.62 5.75
N LEU A 69 7.05 3.42 6.62
CA LEU A 69 6.42 2.13 6.83
C LEU A 69 4.90 2.26 6.76
N GLY A 70 4.22 1.27 6.20
CA GLY A 70 2.78 1.23 6.17
C GLY A 70 2.19 -0.09 5.72
N ALA A 71 0.88 -0.21 5.82
CA ALA A 71 0.12 -1.28 5.18
C ALA A 71 -0.53 -0.74 3.89
N LEU A 72 -0.49 -1.50 2.83
CA LEU A 72 -1.14 -1.18 1.57
C LEU A 72 -2.07 -2.32 1.13
N VAL A 73 -3.33 -2.27 1.52
CA VAL A 73 -4.00 -1.30 2.38
C VAL A 73 -4.65 -2.01 3.56
N SER A 74 -4.86 -1.29 4.69
CA SER A 74 -5.63 -1.83 5.82
C SER A 74 -7.13 -1.84 5.51
N PRO A 75 -7.79 -3.01 5.56
CA PRO A 75 -9.24 -3.11 5.39
C PRO A 75 -9.98 -2.43 6.54
N VAL A 76 -10.97 -1.62 6.22
CA VAL A 76 -11.78 -0.92 7.24
C VAL A 76 -12.62 -1.86 8.11
N THR A 77 -12.77 -3.10 7.68
CA THR A 77 -13.52 -4.16 8.36
C THR A 77 -12.73 -4.88 9.47
N PHE A 78 -11.39 -4.74 9.50
CA PHE A 78 -10.56 -5.45 10.48
C PHE A 78 -10.52 -4.78 11.85
N ARG A 79 -10.63 -3.46 11.89
CA ARG A 79 -10.46 -2.70 13.14
C ARG A 79 -11.51 -1.59 13.24
N HIS A 80 -12.07 -1.42 14.43
CA HIS A 80 -12.97 -0.29 14.67
C HIS A 80 -12.27 1.04 14.34
N PRO A 81 -12.90 1.96 13.59
CA PRO A 81 -12.26 3.19 13.11
C PRO A 81 -11.53 4.00 14.18
N GLY A 82 -12.13 4.20 15.34
CA GLY A 82 -11.48 4.95 16.44
C GLY A 82 -10.23 4.24 16.99
N ASN A 83 -10.28 2.90 17.10
CA ASN A 83 -9.11 2.11 17.51
C ASN A 83 -8.00 2.20 16.48
N PHE A 84 -8.35 2.17 15.20
CA PHE A 84 -7.37 2.27 14.11
C PHE A 84 -6.62 3.59 14.13
N VAL A 85 -7.32 4.73 14.29
CA VAL A 85 -6.66 6.04 14.40
C VAL A 85 -5.69 6.07 15.58
N LYS A 86 -6.09 5.52 16.73
CA LYS A 86 -5.23 5.48 17.92
C LYS A 86 -4.01 4.59 17.71
N LEU A 87 -4.20 3.42 17.10
CA LEU A 87 -3.13 2.47 16.77
C LEU A 87 -2.10 3.11 15.84
N VAL A 88 -2.55 3.64 14.70
CA VAL A 88 -1.68 4.32 13.72
C VAL A 88 -0.88 5.45 14.35
N THR A 89 -1.53 6.29 15.16
CA THR A 89 -0.86 7.41 15.83
C THR A 89 0.19 6.95 16.83
N THR A 90 -0.05 5.83 17.53
CA THR A 90 0.94 5.23 18.44
C THR A 90 2.14 4.70 17.67
N VAL A 91 1.91 4.01 16.57
CA VAL A 91 3.01 3.50 15.72
C VAL A 91 3.76 4.64 15.03
N ASP A 92 3.08 5.73 14.70
CA ASP A 92 3.73 6.94 14.21
C ASP A 92 4.72 7.52 15.22
N GLU A 93 4.34 7.63 16.49
CA GLU A 93 5.24 8.02 17.57
C GLU A 93 6.41 7.05 17.71
N MET A 94 6.15 5.74 17.71
CA MET A 94 7.20 4.71 17.82
C MET A 94 8.22 4.80 16.68
N SER A 95 7.79 5.19 15.50
CA SER A 95 8.64 5.34 14.30
C SER A 95 9.40 6.67 14.24
N GLY A 96 9.04 7.65 15.07
CA GLY A 96 9.53 9.03 14.94
C GLY A 96 8.95 9.74 13.71
N GLY A 97 7.69 9.46 13.35
CA GLY A 97 6.97 10.16 12.27
C GLY A 97 7.23 9.58 10.88
N ARG A 98 7.42 8.27 10.75
CA ARG A 98 7.68 7.58 9.47
C ARG A 98 6.53 6.72 8.97
N ILE A 99 5.32 6.91 9.47
CA ILE A 99 4.16 6.11 9.06
C ILE A 99 3.43 6.73 7.86
N GLU A 100 3.02 5.88 6.94
CA GLU A 100 2.03 6.14 5.90
C GLU A 100 0.84 5.18 6.07
N VAL A 101 -0.37 5.67 5.81
CA VAL A 101 -1.60 4.93 6.13
C VAL A 101 -2.35 4.58 4.86
N GLY A 102 -2.29 3.33 4.45
CA GLY A 102 -3.14 2.81 3.39
C GLY A 102 -4.50 2.37 3.95
N VAL A 103 -5.58 2.79 3.32
CA VAL A 103 -6.98 2.45 3.70
C VAL A 103 -7.73 1.91 2.50
N GLY A 104 -8.42 0.79 2.67
CA GLY A 104 -9.25 0.16 1.65
C GLY A 104 -10.53 -0.45 2.22
N ALA A 105 -11.50 -0.73 1.36
CA ALA A 105 -12.78 -1.29 1.77
C ALA A 105 -12.72 -2.78 2.18
N GLY A 106 -11.62 -3.49 1.88
CA GLY A 106 -11.53 -4.93 2.02
C GLY A 106 -12.16 -5.68 0.82
N TRP A 107 -11.68 -6.89 0.56
CA TRP A 107 -12.15 -7.67 -0.59
C TRP A 107 -12.11 -9.20 -0.36
N ASN A 108 -11.27 -9.70 0.53
CA ASN A 108 -11.05 -11.13 0.71
C ASN A 108 -11.97 -11.70 1.79
N ASP A 109 -12.92 -12.56 1.39
CA ASP A 109 -13.89 -13.19 2.28
C ASP A 109 -13.20 -14.08 3.32
N ALA A 110 -12.15 -14.82 2.94
CA ALA A 110 -11.46 -15.74 3.81
C ALA A 110 -10.83 -15.08 5.05
N ASP A 111 -10.34 -13.85 4.93
CA ASP A 111 -9.83 -13.07 6.08
C ASP A 111 -10.90 -12.89 7.15
N HIS A 112 -12.15 -12.72 6.74
CA HIS A 112 -13.28 -12.47 7.63
C HIS A 112 -13.86 -13.74 8.20
N GLU A 113 -14.09 -14.75 7.36
CA GLU A 113 -14.66 -16.02 7.75
C GLU A 113 -13.79 -16.76 8.78
N GLN A 114 -12.47 -16.82 8.55
CA GLN A 114 -11.53 -17.51 9.43
C GLN A 114 -11.39 -16.88 10.82
N HIS A 115 -11.67 -15.57 10.94
CA HIS A 115 -11.47 -14.81 12.18
C HIS A 115 -12.77 -14.28 12.80
N GLY A 116 -13.92 -14.66 12.25
CA GLY A 116 -15.24 -14.23 12.76
C GLY A 116 -15.47 -12.73 12.62
N LEU A 117 -14.81 -12.09 11.66
CA LEU A 117 -15.00 -10.67 11.36
C LEU A 117 -16.22 -10.48 10.47
N THR A 118 -16.96 -9.39 10.68
CA THR A 118 -18.09 -9.06 9.82
C THR A 118 -17.60 -8.61 8.44
N PHE A 119 -18.26 -9.12 7.39
CA PHE A 119 -17.99 -8.72 6.01
C PHE A 119 -19.28 -8.26 5.32
N PRO A 120 -19.70 -7.01 5.57
CA PRO A 120 -20.92 -6.48 5.00
C PRO A 120 -20.79 -6.26 3.49
N ASP A 121 -21.89 -5.87 2.84
CA ASP A 121 -21.85 -5.57 1.41
C ASP A 121 -20.91 -4.40 1.08
N ILE A 122 -20.58 -4.28 -0.21
CA ILE A 122 -19.59 -3.26 -0.66
C ILE A 122 -20.06 -1.82 -0.39
N LYS A 123 -21.37 -1.57 -0.36
CA LYS A 123 -21.90 -0.24 -0.07
C LYS A 123 -21.62 0.11 1.38
N GLU A 124 -21.91 -0.79 2.30
CA GLU A 124 -21.69 -0.59 3.74
C GLU A 124 -20.19 -0.49 4.06
N ARG A 125 -19.34 -1.32 3.44
CA ARG A 125 -17.87 -1.20 3.58
C ARG A 125 -17.35 0.14 3.05
N ALA A 126 -17.93 0.67 1.98
CA ALA A 126 -17.55 1.97 1.47
C ALA A 126 -18.05 3.13 2.34
N ASP A 127 -19.20 3.00 3.01
CA ASP A 127 -19.70 3.93 4.03
C ASP A 127 -18.76 3.91 5.25
N LEU A 128 -18.34 2.73 5.71
CA LEU A 128 -17.37 2.58 6.79
C LEU A 128 -16.00 3.16 6.43
N MET A 129 -15.56 3.01 5.18
CA MET A 129 -14.33 3.62 4.67
C MET A 129 -14.39 5.15 4.71
N GLU A 130 -15.53 5.74 4.37
CA GLU A 130 -15.72 7.19 4.46
C GLU A 130 -15.64 7.66 5.91
N ASP A 131 -16.29 6.96 6.84
CA ASP A 131 -16.20 7.25 8.28
C ASP A 131 -14.74 7.13 8.78
N GLN A 132 -14.02 6.08 8.40
CA GLN A 132 -12.61 5.87 8.76
C GLN A 132 -11.73 7.03 8.30
N LEU A 133 -11.86 7.45 7.04
CA LEU A 133 -11.11 8.56 6.48
C LEU A 133 -11.46 9.88 7.17
N ALA A 134 -12.74 10.12 7.44
CA ALA A 134 -13.18 11.30 8.19
C ALA A 134 -12.63 11.32 9.63
N LEU A 135 -12.53 10.15 10.30
CA LEU A 135 -11.97 10.05 11.64
C LEU A 135 -10.46 10.32 11.65
N LEU A 136 -9.70 9.84 10.65
CA LEU A 136 -8.28 10.17 10.53
C LEU A 136 -8.07 11.68 10.50
N HIS A 137 -8.78 12.39 9.62
CA HIS A 137 -8.71 13.85 9.56
C HIS A 137 -9.22 14.52 10.83
N GLY A 138 -10.41 14.13 11.32
CA GLY A 138 -11.03 14.76 12.46
C GLY A 138 -10.20 14.68 13.74
N LEU A 139 -9.66 13.49 14.05
CA LEU A 139 -8.87 13.29 15.27
C LEU A 139 -7.45 13.87 15.17
N TRP A 140 -6.88 13.94 13.96
CA TRP A 140 -5.54 14.51 13.75
C TRP A 140 -5.56 16.04 13.58
N GLU A 141 -6.59 16.60 12.98
CA GLU A 141 -6.59 17.98 12.50
C GLU A 141 -7.51 18.91 13.28
N GLU A 142 -8.58 18.40 13.89
CA GLU A 142 -9.57 19.22 14.56
C GLU A 142 -9.18 19.52 16.02
N LYS A 143 -9.83 20.54 16.59
CA LYS A 143 -9.62 20.92 18.00
C LYS A 143 -10.22 19.87 18.95
N PRO A 144 -9.69 19.73 20.17
CA PRO A 144 -10.33 18.91 21.21
C PRO A 144 -11.80 19.27 21.39
N GLY A 145 -12.64 18.26 21.51
CA GLY A 145 -14.09 18.43 21.57
C GLY A 145 -14.80 18.24 20.22
N TRP A 146 -14.06 17.87 19.16
CA TRP A 146 -14.62 17.58 17.85
C TRP A 146 -15.76 16.56 17.92
N LYS A 147 -16.78 16.80 17.10
CA LYS A 147 -17.96 15.93 16.98
C LYS A 147 -18.10 15.44 15.56
N PHE A 148 -18.50 14.19 15.42
CA PHE A 148 -18.74 13.56 14.13
C PHE A 148 -19.95 12.64 14.23
N ASP A 149 -20.81 12.68 13.23
CA ASP A 149 -21.97 11.81 13.09
C ASP A 149 -21.91 11.19 11.68
N GLY A 150 -21.19 10.06 11.58
CA GLY A 150 -20.97 9.31 10.37
C GLY A 150 -22.07 8.28 10.12
N HIS A 151 -21.84 7.45 9.10
CA HIS A 151 -22.75 6.36 8.74
C HIS A 151 -22.83 5.28 9.83
N HIS A 152 -21.67 4.89 10.36
CA HIS A 152 -21.51 3.80 11.33
C HIS A 152 -20.83 4.26 12.64
N VAL A 153 -20.16 5.40 12.63
CA VAL A 153 -19.36 5.86 13.77
C VAL A 153 -19.81 7.24 14.24
N LYS A 154 -19.94 7.36 15.56
CA LYS A 154 -20.29 8.66 16.21
C LYS A 154 -19.20 9.04 17.20
N VAL A 155 -18.69 10.27 17.07
CA VAL A 155 -17.72 10.84 18.01
C VAL A 155 -18.37 11.98 18.81
N ARG A 156 -18.22 11.92 20.12
CA ARG A 156 -18.70 12.95 21.05
C ARG A 156 -17.52 13.45 21.88
N GLY A 157 -16.98 14.61 21.52
CA GLY A 157 -15.84 15.19 22.22
C GLY A 157 -14.49 14.59 21.84
N GLY A 158 -14.26 14.37 20.53
CA GLY A 158 -13.03 13.81 20.01
C GLY A 158 -11.79 14.53 20.51
N LYS A 159 -10.81 13.75 21.00
CA LYS A 159 -9.51 14.22 21.47
C LYS A 159 -8.48 13.11 21.25
N LEU A 160 -7.37 13.44 20.61
CA LEU A 160 -6.27 12.51 20.40
C LEU A 160 -4.99 13.08 21.04
N VAL A 161 -4.48 12.38 22.05
CA VAL A 161 -3.24 12.73 22.77
C VAL A 161 -2.47 11.43 23.03
N PRO A 162 -1.16 11.37 22.63
CA PRO A 162 -0.48 12.34 21.77
C PRO A 162 -1.11 12.39 20.36
N GLY A 163 -0.86 13.44 19.62
CA GLY A 163 -1.14 13.53 18.19
C GLY A 163 0.03 12.97 17.36
N PRO A 164 -0.10 12.96 16.02
CA PRO A 164 0.99 12.54 15.11
C PRO A 164 2.27 13.36 15.30
N VAL A 165 3.43 12.73 15.09
CA VAL A 165 4.77 13.32 15.28
C VAL A 165 5.56 13.47 13.96
N GLN A 166 4.89 13.58 12.85
CA GLN A 166 5.45 13.58 11.50
C GLN A 166 6.51 14.68 11.29
N ALA A 167 7.58 14.30 10.58
CA ALA A 167 8.69 15.16 10.20
C ALA A 167 8.37 16.09 9.00
N ASP A 168 9.33 16.92 8.62
CA ASP A 168 9.22 17.79 7.44
C ASP A 168 8.96 17.00 6.13
N GLY A 169 8.27 17.63 5.19
CA GLY A 169 7.89 17.00 3.93
C GLY A 169 6.60 16.16 3.97
N ARG A 170 5.99 16.00 5.15
CA ARG A 170 4.71 15.28 5.29
C ARG A 170 3.50 16.19 5.10
N PRO A 171 2.31 15.63 4.79
CA PRO A 171 1.08 16.41 4.66
C PRO A 171 0.80 17.26 5.88
N VAL A 172 0.33 18.48 5.66
CA VAL A 172 -0.06 19.41 6.71
C VAL A 172 -1.58 19.44 6.81
N GLY A 173 -2.11 19.14 7.98
CA GLY A 173 -3.53 19.20 8.25
C GLY A 173 -4.04 20.63 8.40
N LYS A 174 -5.36 20.81 8.49
CA LYS A 174 -6.03 22.11 8.63
C LYS A 174 -5.58 22.91 9.86
N ASN A 175 -5.09 22.23 10.89
CA ASN A 175 -4.56 22.84 12.11
C ASN A 175 -3.09 23.28 12.01
N GLY A 176 -2.46 23.17 10.83
CA GLY A 176 -1.06 23.49 10.59
C GLY A 176 -0.07 22.45 11.11
N ARG A 177 -0.52 21.32 11.65
CA ARG A 177 0.34 20.22 12.11
C ARG A 177 0.53 19.20 11.01
N ARG A 178 1.70 18.57 11.00
CA ARG A 178 1.97 17.47 10.08
C ARG A 178 1.27 16.19 10.54
N ARG A 179 0.88 15.37 9.60
CA ARG A 179 0.21 14.09 9.84
C ARG A 179 0.69 13.01 8.87
N PRO A 180 0.46 11.73 9.19
CA PRO A 180 0.72 10.65 8.26
C PRO A 180 0.04 10.87 6.91
N ARG A 181 0.72 10.49 5.81
CA ARG A 181 0.15 10.46 4.47
C ARG A 181 -0.97 9.42 4.43
N ILE A 182 -2.11 9.80 3.93
CA ILE A 182 -3.26 8.90 3.73
C ILE A 182 -3.26 8.44 2.28
N ILE A 183 -3.18 7.13 2.08
CA ILE A 183 -3.23 6.46 0.78
C ILE A 183 -4.55 5.70 0.70
N THR A 184 -5.32 5.91 -0.36
CA THR A 184 -6.44 5.01 -0.68
C THR A 184 -6.08 4.18 -1.89
N GLY A 185 -6.39 2.89 -1.86
CA GLY A 185 -6.07 1.96 -2.94
C GLY A 185 -7.32 1.28 -3.48
N SER A 186 -7.45 1.19 -4.81
CA SER A 186 -8.50 0.44 -5.49
C SER A 186 -8.20 0.28 -6.98
N GLU A 187 -9.05 -0.48 -7.68
CA GLU A 187 -9.07 -0.57 -9.15
C GLU A 187 -9.65 0.68 -9.84
N GLY A 188 -10.05 1.70 -9.07
CA GLY A 188 -10.57 2.96 -9.61
C GLY A 188 -12.07 2.92 -9.90
N SER A 189 -12.90 2.84 -8.86
CA SER A 189 -14.34 3.03 -8.96
C SER A 189 -14.74 4.51 -8.79
N PRO A 190 -15.89 4.95 -9.33
CA PRO A 190 -16.34 6.33 -9.16
C PRO A 190 -16.47 6.77 -7.70
N ARG A 191 -16.89 5.86 -6.79
CA ARG A 191 -16.94 6.15 -5.36
C ARG A 191 -15.55 6.22 -4.76
N GLY A 192 -14.65 5.31 -5.14
CA GLY A 192 -13.25 5.33 -4.69
C GLY A 192 -12.57 6.64 -5.08
N PHE A 193 -12.78 7.13 -6.29
CA PHE A 193 -12.23 8.41 -6.73
C PHE A 193 -12.80 9.61 -5.95
N ARG A 194 -14.10 9.62 -5.63
CA ARG A 194 -14.69 10.68 -4.79
C ARG A 194 -14.08 10.69 -3.38
N LEU A 195 -13.88 9.51 -2.77
CA LEU A 195 -13.25 9.41 -1.45
C LEU A 195 -11.78 9.85 -1.51
N ALA A 196 -11.04 9.41 -2.53
CA ALA A 196 -9.65 9.83 -2.75
C ALA A 196 -9.54 11.35 -2.91
N ALA A 197 -10.35 11.93 -3.77
CA ALA A 197 -10.38 13.38 -4.01
C ALA A 197 -10.66 14.20 -2.74
N ARG A 198 -11.48 13.66 -1.83
CA ARG A 198 -11.87 14.36 -0.61
C ARG A 198 -10.89 14.18 0.55
N TYR A 199 -10.29 13.00 0.68
CA TYR A 199 -9.60 12.61 1.91
C TYR A 199 -8.14 12.19 1.72
N SER A 200 -7.71 11.77 0.52
CA SER A 200 -6.40 11.15 0.35
C SER A 200 -5.32 12.15 -0.03
N ASP A 201 -4.09 11.86 0.36
CA ASP A 201 -2.90 12.54 -0.15
C ASP A 201 -2.34 11.82 -1.37
N GLU A 202 -2.65 10.51 -1.49
CA GLU A 202 -2.19 9.65 -2.56
C GLU A 202 -3.29 8.65 -2.93
N PHE A 203 -3.50 8.45 -4.23
CA PHE A 203 -4.35 7.37 -4.75
C PHE A 203 -3.47 6.31 -5.38
N ASN A 204 -3.59 5.07 -4.89
CA ASN A 204 -2.89 3.91 -5.42
C ASN A 204 -3.79 3.08 -6.32
N LEU A 205 -3.45 3.03 -7.60
CA LEU A 205 -4.15 2.19 -8.57
C LEU A 205 -3.57 0.77 -8.54
N SER A 206 -4.39 -0.20 -8.18
CA SER A 206 -3.96 -1.58 -8.02
C SER A 206 -3.78 -2.29 -9.35
N SER A 207 -2.65 -2.97 -9.54
CA SER A 207 -2.37 -3.99 -10.57
C SER A 207 -2.80 -3.63 -12.00
N SER A 208 -2.65 -2.38 -12.41
CA SER A 208 -3.10 -1.87 -13.71
C SER A 208 -1.98 -1.85 -14.75
N SER A 209 -2.34 -1.84 -16.03
CA SER A 209 -1.41 -1.48 -17.11
C SER A 209 -1.24 0.04 -17.19
N PRO A 210 -0.13 0.54 -17.80
CA PRO A 210 0.04 1.98 -18.06
C PRO A 210 -1.12 2.60 -18.83
N GLU A 211 -1.71 1.89 -19.80
CA GLU A 211 -2.87 2.36 -20.57
C GLU A 211 -4.12 2.51 -19.69
N THR A 212 -4.32 1.57 -18.78
CA THR A 212 -5.43 1.65 -17.81
C THR A 212 -5.19 2.80 -16.83
N ALA A 213 -3.95 2.96 -16.32
CA ALA A 213 -3.59 4.07 -15.47
C ALA A 213 -3.89 5.42 -16.15
N LYS A 214 -3.43 5.63 -17.37
CA LYS A 214 -3.69 6.86 -18.14
C LYS A 214 -5.17 7.16 -18.33
N ARG A 215 -5.99 6.13 -18.58
CA ARG A 215 -7.44 6.33 -18.68
C ARG A 215 -8.07 6.72 -17.35
N LYS A 216 -7.64 6.08 -16.25
CA LYS A 216 -8.15 6.33 -14.90
C LYS A 216 -7.74 7.68 -14.33
N GLU A 217 -6.62 8.25 -14.79
CA GLU A 217 -6.19 9.60 -14.45
C GLU A 217 -7.27 10.64 -14.73
N ALA A 218 -7.87 10.63 -15.94
CA ALA A 218 -8.90 11.59 -16.31
C ALA A 218 -10.16 11.49 -15.43
N GLU A 219 -10.53 10.27 -15.02
CA GLU A 219 -11.68 10.04 -14.11
C GLU A 219 -11.36 10.59 -12.70
N LEU A 220 -10.12 10.39 -12.22
CA LEU A 220 -9.68 10.88 -10.92
C LEU A 220 -9.56 12.40 -10.90
N ASP A 221 -9.03 13.01 -11.98
CA ASP A 221 -8.95 14.45 -12.14
C ASP A 221 -10.34 15.09 -12.10
N ALA A 222 -11.31 14.52 -12.81
CA ALA A 222 -12.69 14.98 -12.78
C ALA A 222 -13.29 14.90 -11.36
N ALA A 223 -13.00 13.85 -10.60
CA ALA A 223 -13.43 13.73 -9.21
C ALA A 223 -12.78 14.79 -8.30
N CYS A 224 -11.50 15.10 -8.50
CA CYS A 224 -10.80 16.18 -7.78
C CYS A 224 -11.45 17.55 -8.07
N VAL A 225 -11.67 17.87 -9.34
CA VAL A 225 -12.34 19.12 -9.74
C VAL A 225 -13.74 19.22 -9.13
N ALA A 226 -14.53 18.15 -9.18
CA ALA A 226 -15.86 18.11 -8.57
C ALA A 226 -15.83 18.29 -7.04
N ALA A 227 -14.73 17.91 -6.38
CA ALA A 227 -14.49 18.12 -4.96
C ALA A 227 -13.91 19.52 -4.62
N GLY A 228 -13.68 20.38 -5.63
CA GLY A 228 -13.05 21.69 -5.45
C GLY A 228 -11.55 21.59 -5.13
N ARG A 229 -10.89 20.52 -5.55
CA ARG A 229 -9.48 20.23 -5.28
C ARG A 229 -8.66 20.32 -6.57
N ASP A 230 -7.46 20.93 -6.50
CA ASP A 230 -6.49 20.83 -7.59
C ASP A 230 -6.07 19.36 -7.79
N PRO A 231 -6.29 18.78 -8.98
CA PRO A 231 -5.86 17.43 -9.29
C PRO A 231 -4.39 17.16 -9.01
N LYS A 232 -3.52 18.12 -9.24
CA LYS A 232 -2.06 18.00 -9.01
C LYS A 232 -1.67 17.88 -7.53
N SER A 233 -2.58 18.18 -6.61
CA SER A 233 -2.33 18.03 -5.18
C SER A 233 -2.48 16.59 -4.66
N LEU A 234 -3.01 15.69 -5.48
CA LEU A 234 -3.18 14.28 -5.16
C LEU A 234 -2.10 13.46 -5.89
N THR A 235 -1.20 12.82 -5.15
CA THR A 235 -0.16 11.94 -5.72
C THR A 235 -0.80 10.72 -6.40
N ARG A 236 -0.29 10.36 -7.57
CA ARG A 236 -0.68 9.14 -8.30
C ARG A 236 0.36 8.06 -8.10
N SER A 237 -0.09 6.92 -7.61
CA SER A 237 0.78 5.75 -7.50
C SER A 237 0.12 4.50 -8.05
N THR A 238 0.93 3.49 -8.30
CA THR A 238 0.44 2.17 -8.67
C THR A 238 1.20 1.10 -7.88
N MET A 239 0.51 0.02 -7.54
CA MET A 239 1.14 -1.22 -7.11
C MET A 239 1.27 -2.12 -8.33
N ALA A 240 2.48 -2.50 -8.66
CA ALA A 240 2.78 -3.35 -9.81
C ALA A 240 3.62 -4.55 -9.40
N GLY A 241 3.17 -5.75 -9.77
CA GLY A 241 3.98 -6.95 -9.60
C GLY A 241 5.33 -6.76 -10.28
N THR A 242 6.40 -7.18 -9.61
CA THR A 242 7.76 -6.91 -10.04
C THR A 242 8.58 -8.18 -10.04
N LEU A 243 9.31 -8.43 -11.13
CA LEU A 243 10.20 -9.57 -11.25
C LEU A 243 11.34 -9.28 -12.22
N LEU A 244 12.53 -9.04 -11.70
CA LEU A 244 13.73 -8.73 -12.46
C LEU A 244 14.71 -9.91 -12.46
N GLY A 245 15.52 -9.98 -13.50
CA GLY A 245 16.71 -10.81 -13.57
C GLY A 245 17.79 -10.08 -14.37
N ARG A 246 19.07 -10.35 -14.12
CA ARG A 246 20.19 -9.72 -14.84
C ARG A 246 20.18 -10.11 -16.31
N ASP A 247 19.66 -11.31 -16.60
CA ASP A 247 19.45 -11.85 -17.93
C ASP A 247 18.12 -12.62 -18.03
N ARG A 248 17.78 -13.09 -19.22
CA ARG A 248 16.53 -13.81 -19.48
C ARG A 248 16.43 -15.12 -18.70
N ASP A 249 17.54 -15.82 -18.52
CA ASP A 249 17.55 -17.11 -17.81
C ASP A 249 17.29 -16.90 -16.32
N GLU A 250 17.84 -15.85 -15.72
CA GLU A 250 17.56 -15.48 -14.33
C GLU A 250 16.10 -15.06 -14.14
N VAL A 251 15.52 -14.30 -15.09
CA VAL A 251 14.10 -13.92 -15.07
C VAL A 251 13.21 -15.16 -15.07
N VAL A 252 13.49 -16.14 -15.93
CA VAL A 252 12.70 -17.38 -16.02
C VAL A 252 12.85 -18.21 -14.74
N ARG A 253 14.06 -18.38 -14.23
CA ARG A 253 14.30 -19.10 -12.95
C ARG A 253 13.52 -18.49 -11.79
N ARG A 254 13.50 -17.16 -11.67
CA ARG A 254 12.71 -16.46 -10.64
C ARG A 254 11.22 -16.65 -10.84
N ALA A 255 10.74 -16.61 -12.08
CA ALA A 255 9.34 -16.87 -12.38
C ALA A 255 8.92 -18.30 -12.01
N ASP A 256 9.76 -19.30 -12.31
CA ASP A 256 9.52 -20.69 -11.93
C ASP A 256 9.51 -20.87 -10.41
N ALA A 257 10.44 -20.22 -9.69
CA ALA A 257 10.49 -20.24 -8.22
C ALA A 257 9.23 -19.63 -7.59
N MET A 258 8.78 -18.51 -8.15
CA MET A 258 7.55 -17.85 -7.70
C MET A 258 6.31 -18.71 -7.94
N LEU A 259 6.18 -19.34 -9.11
CA LEU A 259 5.10 -20.27 -9.43
C LEU A 259 5.09 -21.47 -8.49
N ALA A 260 6.26 -22.01 -8.16
CA ALA A 260 6.38 -23.09 -7.18
C ALA A 260 5.87 -22.65 -5.79
N GLY A 261 6.20 -21.42 -5.35
CA GLY A 261 5.68 -20.81 -4.12
C GLY A 261 4.16 -20.64 -4.12
N PHE A 262 3.57 -20.35 -5.28
CA PHE A 262 2.12 -20.26 -5.47
C PHE A 262 1.42 -21.62 -5.57
N GLY A 263 2.17 -22.73 -5.58
CA GLY A 263 1.61 -24.06 -5.81
C GLY A 263 1.11 -24.31 -7.23
N GLU A 264 1.45 -23.45 -8.16
CA GLU A 264 1.06 -23.54 -9.58
C GLU A 264 1.87 -24.60 -10.30
N ARG A 265 1.27 -25.80 -10.47
CA ARG A 265 1.91 -26.92 -11.17
C ARG A 265 1.57 -26.92 -12.66
N GLY A 266 2.56 -27.22 -13.49
CA GLY A 266 2.37 -27.40 -14.93
C GLY A 266 2.33 -26.13 -15.76
N LYS A 267 2.62 -24.97 -15.16
CA LYS A 267 2.87 -23.70 -15.86
C LYS A 267 4.36 -23.43 -15.92
N SER A 268 4.86 -22.95 -17.06
CA SER A 268 6.23 -22.47 -17.17
C SER A 268 6.33 -20.99 -16.78
N GLY A 269 7.47 -20.60 -16.22
CA GLY A 269 7.75 -19.19 -15.93
C GLY A 269 7.64 -18.33 -17.17
N SER A 270 8.09 -18.81 -18.33
CA SER A 270 8.00 -18.09 -19.61
C SER A 270 6.55 -17.78 -20.02
N GLU A 271 5.64 -18.74 -19.94
CA GLU A 271 4.21 -18.53 -20.25
C GLU A 271 3.55 -17.58 -19.27
N TRP A 272 3.91 -17.71 -17.99
CA TRP A 272 3.39 -16.86 -16.94
C TRP A 272 3.83 -15.39 -17.11
N LEU A 273 5.08 -15.16 -17.49
CA LEU A 273 5.64 -13.84 -17.80
C LEU A 273 4.92 -13.20 -18.99
N GLU A 274 4.75 -13.95 -20.09
CA GLU A 274 4.08 -13.44 -21.30
C GLU A 274 2.65 -12.96 -20.99
N ALA A 275 1.90 -13.68 -20.17
CA ALA A 275 0.54 -13.29 -19.78
C ALA A 275 0.47 -11.98 -18.96
N ARG A 276 1.60 -11.50 -18.41
CA ARG A 276 1.68 -10.33 -17.53
C ARG A 276 2.50 -9.17 -18.08
N ARG A 277 3.11 -9.33 -19.23
CA ARG A 277 4.05 -8.38 -19.84
C ARG A 277 3.53 -6.94 -19.97
N ASN A 278 2.22 -6.75 -20.00
CA ASN A 278 1.61 -5.42 -20.18
C ASN A 278 1.29 -4.70 -18.88
N ARG A 279 1.44 -5.34 -17.70
CA ARG A 279 1.04 -4.78 -16.42
C ARG A 279 2.05 -4.96 -15.29
N TRP A 280 3.05 -5.85 -15.46
CA TRP A 280 4.10 -6.07 -14.48
C TRP A 280 5.39 -5.38 -14.91
N ILE A 281 6.18 -4.97 -13.94
CA ILE A 281 7.55 -4.48 -14.15
C ILE A 281 8.46 -5.70 -14.08
N MET A 282 8.79 -6.26 -15.25
CA MET A 282 9.48 -7.53 -15.27
C MET A 282 10.41 -7.68 -16.48
N GLY A 283 11.35 -8.61 -16.36
CA GLY A 283 12.32 -8.92 -17.38
C GLY A 283 13.73 -8.49 -17.00
N THR A 284 14.54 -8.21 -18.00
CA THR A 284 15.88 -7.65 -17.82
C THR A 284 15.78 -6.19 -17.32
N PRO A 285 16.87 -5.62 -16.78
CA PRO A 285 16.87 -4.23 -16.32
C PRO A 285 16.35 -3.21 -17.35
N ASP A 286 16.68 -3.38 -18.63
CA ASP A 286 16.21 -2.50 -19.70
C ASP A 286 14.70 -2.61 -19.93
N GLU A 287 14.15 -3.83 -19.92
CA GLU A 287 12.71 -4.08 -20.04
C GLU A 287 11.95 -3.49 -18.85
N ALA A 288 12.46 -3.69 -17.64
CA ALA A 288 11.87 -3.13 -16.42
C ALA A 288 11.86 -1.59 -16.44
N ARG A 289 12.99 -0.95 -16.79
CA ARG A 289 13.07 0.51 -16.95
C ARG A 289 12.14 1.04 -18.04
N ALA A 290 11.98 0.29 -19.13
CA ALA A 290 11.03 0.67 -20.19
C ALA A 290 9.58 0.67 -19.67
N MET A 291 9.19 -0.34 -18.88
CA MET A 291 7.86 -0.38 -18.27
C MET A 291 7.65 0.76 -17.25
N VAL A 292 8.64 1.06 -16.42
CA VAL A 292 8.59 2.19 -15.47
C VAL A 292 8.40 3.52 -16.22
N ARG A 293 9.11 3.75 -17.35
CA ARG A 293 8.89 4.94 -18.17
C ARG A 293 7.46 5.04 -18.71
N ARG A 294 6.87 3.92 -19.16
CA ARG A 294 5.45 3.91 -19.59
C ARG A 294 4.49 4.29 -18.47
N PHE A 295 4.74 3.86 -17.23
CA PHE A 295 3.96 4.30 -16.07
C PHE A 295 4.16 5.81 -15.80
N ALA A 296 5.38 6.33 -15.91
CA ALA A 296 5.65 7.76 -15.76
C ALA A 296 4.90 8.59 -16.82
N GLU A 297 4.92 8.16 -18.09
CA GLU A 297 4.18 8.77 -19.21
C GLU A 297 2.64 8.68 -19.02
N ALA A 298 2.18 7.72 -18.24
CA ALA A 298 0.78 7.59 -17.85
C ALA A 298 0.40 8.45 -16.63
N GLY A 299 1.30 9.27 -16.08
CA GLY A 299 1.03 10.17 -14.96
C GLY A 299 1.33 9.58 -13.58
N ILE A 300 1.87 8.37 -13.50
CA ILE A 300 2.25 7.75 -12.22
C ILE A 300 3.54 8.39 -11.69
N GLU A 301 3.51 8.82 -10.43
CA GLU A 301 4.61 9.50 -9.75
C GLU A 301 5.39 8.59 -8.79
N ARG A 302 4.74 7.50 -8.32
CA ARG A 302 5.28 6.54 -7.37
C ARG A 302 4.83 5.12 -7.71
N ILE A 303 5.75 4.17 -7.62
CA ILE A 303 5.44 2.76 -7.84
C ILE A 303 5.77 1.96 -6.58
N MET A 304 4.81 1.17 -6.12
CA MET A 304 5.01 0.12 -5.13
C MET A 304 5.39 -1.15 -5.89
N LEU A 305 6.68 -1.48 -5.86
CA LEU A 305 7.24 -2.69 -6.47
C LEU A 305 6.80 -3.89 -5.62
N GLN A 306 5.78 -4.60 -6.11
CA GLN A 306 5.19 -5.74 -5.40
C GLN A 306 6.06 -6.98 -5.64
N ASP A 307 6.76 -7.40 -4.61
CA ASP A 307 7.65 -8.55 -4.62
C ASP A 307 6.93 -9.81 -4.11
N PHE A 308 7.00 -10.88 -4.90
CA PHE A 308 6.48 -12.21 -4.58
C PHE A 308 7.60 -13.25 -4.36
N LEU A 309 8.84 -12.79 -4.24
CA LEU A 309 10.01 -13.60 -3.94
C LEU A 309 10.67 -13.15 -2.63
N PRO A 310 9.93 -13.16 -1.51
CA PRO A 310 10.35 -12.48 -0.29
C PRO A 310 11.63 -13.03 0.34
N HIS A 311 12.03 -14.26 0.01
CA HIS A 311 13.27 -14.87 0.47
C HIS A 311 14.46 -14.64 -0.48
N ASP A 312 14.24 -14.05 -1.67
CA ASP A 312 15.30 -13.67 -2.60
C ASP A 312 15.74 -12.21 -2.36
N LEU A 313 16.57 -12.01 -1.34
CA LEU A 313 17.07 -10.67 -0.99
C LEU A 313 17.92 -10.05 -2.12
N GLU A 314 18.54 -10.86 -3.00
CA GLU A 314 19.26 -10.36 -4.16
C GLU A 314 18.33 -9.74 -5.20
N HIS A 315 17.06 -10.19 -5.25
CA HIS A 315 16.05 -9.56 -6.09
C HIS A 315 15.74 -8.13 -5.63
N ILE A 316 15.69 -7.90 -4.31
CA ILE A 316 15.50 -6.55 -3.72
C ILE A 316 16.67 -5.63 -4.10
N ASP A 317 17.90 -6.13 -4.02
CA ASP A 317 19.08 -5.37 -4.45
C ASP A 317 19.02 -5.02 -5.92
N LEU A 318 18.70 -6.00 -6.78
CA LEU A 318 18.61 -5.79 -8.22
C LEU A 318 17.53 -4.76 -8.57
N MET A 319 16.35 -4.81 -7.91
CA MET A 319 15.32 -3.78 -8.09
C MET A 319 15.84 -2.39 -7.70
N ALA A 320 16.55 -2.29 -6.58
CA ALA A 320 17.11 -1.01 -6.14
C ALA A 320 18.21 -0.53 -7.09
N GLU A 321 19.18 -1.36 -7.41
CA GLU A 321 20.29 -1.04 -8.31
C GLU A 321 19.83 -0.58 -9.69
N GLU A 322 18.75 -1.14 -10.20
CA GLU A 322 18.32 -0.90 -11.58
C GLU A 322 17.19 0.12 -11.73
N LEU A 323 16.47 0.44 -10.65
CA LEU A 323 15.33 1.34 -10.72
C LEU A 323 15.48 2.58 -9.83
N VAL A 324 15.93 2.44 -8.58
CA VAL A 324 15.98 3.55 -7.63
C VAL A 324 17.03 4.59 -8.08
N GLY A 325 16.55 5.81 -8.34
CA GLY A 325 17.40 6.91 -8.79
C GLY A 325 17.88 6.82 -10.24
N LYS A 326 17.42 5.83 -11.01
CA LYS A 326 17.85 5.62 -12.42
C LYS A 326 16.74 5.84 -13.45
N VAL A 327 15.50 6.02 -13.01
CA VAL A 327 14.34 6.22 -13.90
C VAL A 327 13.50 7.42 -13.46
#